data_c0d778ae0a44b6d0e80a5ca62a444a12
#
_entry.id   c0d778ae0a44b6d0e80a5ca62a444a12
#
_cell.length_a   1.000
_cell.length_b   1.000
_cell.length_c   1.000
_cell.angle_alpha   90.00
_cell.angle_beta   90.00
_cell.angle_gamma   90.00
#
_symmetry.space_group_name_H-M   'P 1'
#
loop_
_entity.id
_entity.type
_entity.pdbx_description
1 polymer ?
#
loop_
_entity_poly.entity_id
_entity_poly.type
_entity_poly.pdbx_seq_one_letter_code
_entity_poly.pdbx_strand_id
1 'polypeptide(L)'
;MAHYLVSAVPRTDRLDELRARLTRNEFRALQPFGRALTKSLRDARLREDGLAVWEEEDYCRPPLADERAAVLDTYFDDLKTQTVQQGTGWRQISDLPRLFPEL
;
A
#
# COMPACT_ATOMS: atom_id res chain seq x y z
N MET A 1 5.28 9.69 14.53
CA MET A 1 4.88 8.76 13.46
C MET A 1 3.59 9.25 12.85
N ALA A 2 3.51 9.29 11.54
CA ALA A 2 2.30 9.70 10.84
C ALA A 2 1.61 8.48 10.22
N HIS A 3 0.30 8.60 10.04
CA HIS A 3 -0.51 7.59 9.35
C HIS A 3 -1.21 8.24 8.17
N TYR A 4 -1.24 7.53 7.06
CA TYR A 4 -1.80 8.04 5.80
C TYR A 4 -2.79 7.05 5.23
N LEU A 5 -3.90 7.57 4.72
CA LEU A 5 -4.72 6.83 3.76
C LEU A 5 -4.11 7.07 2.39
N VAL A 6 -3.67 6.01 1.75
CA VAL A 6 -2.97 6.05 0.46
C VAL A 6 -3.92 5.58 -0.61
N SER A 7 -3.95 6.29 -1.75
CA SER A 7 -4.65 5.85 -2.95
C SER A 7 -3.71 5.92 -4.13
N ALA A 8 -3.81 4.95 -5.03
CA ALA A 8 -2.93 4.88 -6.20
C ALA A 8 -3.58 4.07 -7.31
N VAL A 9 -3.17 4.36 -8.55
CA VAL A 9 -3.62 3.61 -9.72
C VAL A 9 -2.71 2.39 -9.88
N PRO A 10 -3.23 1.15 -9.71
CA PRO A 10 -2.39 -0.03 -9.90
C PRO A 10 -2.04 -0.21 -11.38
N ARG A 11 -0.80 -0.59 -11.63
CA ARG A 11 -0.37 -1.03 -12.96
C ARG A 11 -0.84 -2.46 -13.13
N THR A 12 -1.96 -2.65 -13.82
CA THR A 12 -2.66 -3.93 -13.87
C THR A 12 -1.82 -5.04 -14.49
N ASP A 13 -0.93 -4.68 -15.42
CA ASP A 13 0.01 -5.63 -16.05
C ASP A 13 1.13 -6.09 -15.10
N ARG A 14 1.26 -5.47 -13.93
CA ARG A 14 2.31 -5.82 -12.96
C ARG A 14 1.77 -6.30 -11.62
N LEU A 15 0.46 -6.37 -11.44
CA LEU A 15 -0.11 -6.79 -10.15
C LEU A 15 0.22 -8.25 -9.81
N ASP A 16 0.29 -9.13 -10.80
CA ASP A 16 0.67 -10.53 -10.55
C ASP A 16 2.10 -10.64 -10.01
N GLU A 17 3.01 -9.83 -10.52
CA GLU A 17 4.37 -9.77 -10.00
C GLU A 17 4.38 -9.28 -8.55
N LEU A 18 3.64 -8.21 -8.24
CA LEU A 18 3.55 -7.69 -6.88
C LEU A 18 2.99 -8.74 -5.93
N ARG A 19 1.90 -9.41 -6.32
CA ARG A 19 1.30 -10.48 -5.52
C ARG A 19 2.30 -11.59 -5.23
N ALA A 20 3.05 -12.02 -6.24
CA ALA A 20 4.06 -13.07 -6.06
C ALA A 20 5.15 -12.65 -5.10
N ARG A 21 5.61 -11.40 -5.17
CA ARG A 21 6.64 -10.88 -4.26
C ARG A 21 6.11 -10.79 -2.82
N LEU A 22 4.87 -10.38 -2.65
CA LEU A 22 4.22 -10.36 -1.33
C LEU A 22 4.07 -11.77 -0.76
N THR A 23 3.70 -12.73 -1.59
CA THR A 23 3.59 -14.13 -1.19
C THR A 23 4.93 -14.66 -0.66
N ARG A 24 6.03 -14.26 -1.29
CA ARG A 24 7.38 -14.67 -0.89
C ARG A 24 7.98 -13.81 0.24
N ASN A 25 7.24 -12.82 0.75
CA ASN A 25 7.71 -11.89 1.79
C ASN A 25 8.99 -11.13 1.40
N GLU A 26 9.16 -10.79 0.14
CA GLU A 26 10.39 -10.18 -0.35
C GLU A 26 10.66 -8.79 0.23
N PHE A 27 9.61 -8.07 0.63
CA PHE A 27 9.77 -6.70 1.12
C PHE A 27 10.06 -6.62 2.62
N ARG A 28 9.84 -7.70 3.38
CA ARG A 28 9.98 -7.66 4.84
C ARG A 28 11.38 -7.29 5.32
N ALA A 29 12.39 -7.59 4.53
CA ALA A 29 13.78 -7.29 4.87
C ALA A 29 14.15 -5.82 4.67
N LEU A 30 13.32 -5.04 3.96
CA LEU A 30 13.60 -3.62 3.74
C LEU A 30 13.44 -2.86 5.06
N GLN A 31 14.48 -2.07 5.40
CA GLN A 31 14.49 -1.34 6.66
C GLN A 31 14.30 0.15 6.42
N PRO A 32 13.54 0.84 7.27
CA PRO A 32 12.78 0.34 8.42
C PRO A 32 11.34 -0.06 8.10
N PHE A 33 10.87 0.09 6.86
CA PHE A 33 9.46 0.07 6.50
C PHE A 33 8.92 -1.29 6.02
N GLY A 34 9.78 -2.29 5.84
CA GLY A 34 9.41 -3.51 5.13
C GLY A 34 8.24 -4.27 5.72
N ARG A 35 8.17 -4.40 7.06
CA ARG A 35 7.06 -5.10 7.71
C ARG A 35 5.75 -4.36 7.56
N ALA A 36 5.77 -3.05 7.80
CA ALA A 36 4.57 -2.22 7.69
C ALA A 36 4.05 -2.21 6.25
N LEU A 37 4.94 -2.02 5.30
CA LEU A 37 4.57 -2.00 3.89
C LEU A 37 3.99 -3.35 3.44
N THR A 38 4.61 -4.45 3.82
CA THR A 38 4.13 -5.79 3.47
C THR A 38 2.70 -6.01 3.98
N LYS A 39 2.45 -5.68 5.25
CA LYS A 39 1.13 -5.84 5.86
C LYS A 39 0.10 -4.96 5.15
N SER A 40 0.45 -3.71 4.91
CA SER A 40 -0.47 -2.75 4.28
C SER A 40 -0.84 -3.18 2.87
N LEU A 41 0.12 -3.62 2.07
CA LEU A 41 -0.16 -4.07 0.70
C LEU A 41 -0.96 -5.38 0.66
N ARG A 42 -0.68 -6.31 1.59
CA ARG A 42 -1.46 -7.56 1.67
C ARG A 42 -2.92 -7.27 2.02
N ASP A 43 -3.18 -6.25 2.83
CA ASP A 43 -4.52 -5.88 3.27
C ASP A 43 -5.16 -4.78 2.41
N ALA A 44 -4.47 -4.31 1.38
CA ALA A 44 -4.98 -3.25 0.50
C ALA A 44 -6.33 -3.61 -0.10
N ARG A 45 -7.12 -2.58 -0.39
CA ARG A 45 -8.47 -2.72 -0.92
C ARG A 45 -8.55 -2.12 -2.32
N LEU A 46 -9.59 -2.50 -3.04
CA LEU A 46 -9.84 -2.02 -4.40
C LEU A 46 -11.14 -1.21 -4.41
N ARG A 47 -11.05 0.05 -4.79
CA ARG A 47 -12.23 0.93 -4.94
C ARG A 47 -12.95 0.64 -6.24
N GLU A 48 -14.21 1.07 -6.32
CA GLU A 48 -15.03 0.89 -7.53
C GLU A 48 -14.44 1.61 -8.76
N ASP A 49 -13.72 2.72 -8.52
CA ASP A 49 -13.05 3.47 -9.59
C ASP A 49 -11.71 2.85 -10.05
N GLY A 50 -11.35 1.70 -9.48
CA GLY A 50 -10.12 1.01 -9.85
C GLY A 50 -8.89 1.41 -9.06
N LEU A 51 -9.01 2.35 -8.12
CA LEU A 51 -7.89 2.73 -7.27
C LEU A 51 -7.63 1.70 -6.19
N ALA A 52 -6.35 1.40 -5.95
CA ALA A 52 -5.93 0.65 -4.77
C ALA A 52 -5.85 1.62 -3.59
N VAL A 53 -6.29 1.18 -2.41
CA VAL A 53 -6.28 2.01 -1.20
C VAL A 53 -5.81 1.19 -0.01
N TRP A 54 -5.04 1.83 0.87
CA TRP A 54 -4.57 1.21 2.11
C TRP A 54 -4.17 2.29 3.10
N GLU A 55 -4.02 1.93 4.37
CA GLU A 55 -3.43 2.82 5.36
C GLU A 55 -1.97 2.41 5.59
N GLU A 56 -1.09 3.41 5.71
CA GLU A 56 0.34 3.20 5.88
C GLU A 56 0.87 4.08 7.00
N GLU A 57 1.71 3.53 7.88
CA GLU A 57 2.48 4.35 8.81
C GLU A 57 3.83 4.71 8.22
N ASP A 58 4.31 5.93 8.46
CA ASP A 58 5.54 6.39 7.84
C ASP A 58 6.18 7.54 8.61
N TYR A 59 7.48 7.69 8.42
CA TYR A 59 8.31 8.78 8.97
C TYR A 59 8.87 9.69 7.90
N CYS A 60 8.72 9.35 6.62
CA CYS A 60 9.39 10.03 5.52
C CYS A 60 8.80 11.39 5.21
N ARG A 61 9.63 12.28 4.65
CA ARG A 61 9.21 13.54 4.07
C ARG A 61 9.86 13.70 2.70
N PRO A 62 9.07 13.76 1.63
CA PRO A 62 7.60 13.66 1.59
C PRO A 62 7.10 12.28 2.02
N PRO A 63 5.78 12.14 2.30
CA PRO A 63 5.23 10.85 2.76
C PRO A 63 5.57 9.71 1.82
N LEU A 64 5.97 8.58 2.40
CA LEU A 64 6.27 7.32 1.71
C LEU A 64 7.46 7.41 0.73
N ALA A 65 8.37 8.39 0.90
CA ALA A 65 9.47 8.58 -0.05
C ALA A 65 10.30 7.30 -0.24
N ASP A 66 10.67 6.62 0.85
CA ASP A 66 11.48 5.40 0.77
C ASP A 66 10.69 4.24 0.19
N GLU A 67 9.44 4.07 0.61
CA GLU A 67 8.55 3.03 0.11
C GLU A 67 8.28 3.19 -1.38
N ARG A 68 8.09 4.43 -1.83
CA ARG A 68 7.88 4.73 -3.24
C ARG A 68 9.10 4.37 -4.07
N ALA A 69 10.28 4.81 -3.62
CA ALA A 69 11.53 4.57 -4.35
C ALA A 69 11.86 3.07 -4.44
N ALA A 70 11.61 2.33 -3.36
CA ALA A 70 11.98 0.92 -3.29
C ALA A 70 10.95 0.00 -3.95
N VAL A 71 9.65 0.32 -3.87
CA VAL A 71 8.59 -0.61 -4.25
C VAL A 71 7.45 0.06 -5.01
N LEU A 72 6.81 1.08 -4.41
CA LEU A 72 5.49 1.51 -4.87
C LEU A 72 5.48 2.11 -6.26
N ASP A 73 6.49 2.88 -6.64
CA ASP A 73 6.55 3.51 -7.96
C ASP A 73 6.71 2.49 -9.09
N THR A 74 7.11 1.26 -8.78
CA THR A 74 7.17 0.17 -9.76
C THR A 74 5.78 -0.35 -10.12
N TYR A 75 4.84 -0.32 -9.17
CA TYR A 75 3.55 -1.00 -9.30
C TYR A 75 2.35 -0.06 -9.35
N PHE A 76 2.54 1.21 -8.99
CA PHE A 76 1.43 2.17 -8.89
C PHE A 76 1.78 3.50 -9.52
N ASP A 77 0.76 4.14 -10.11
CA ASP A 77 0.83 5.51 -10.61
C ASP A 77 -0.07 6.41 -9.78
N ASP A 78 0.13 7.71 -9.87
CA ASP A 78 -0.72 8.75 -9.26
C ASP A 78 -0.98 8.50 -7.78
N LEU A 79 0.06 8.14 -7.04
CA LEU A 79 -0.05 7.89 -5.61
C LEU A 79 -0.34 9.18 -4.85
N LYS A 80 -1.37 9.15 -4.02
CA LYS A 80 -1.80 10.26 -3.18
C LYS A 80 -1.89 9.82 -1.74
N THR A 81 -1.62 10.74 -0.82
CA THR A 81 -1.68 10.48 0.60
C THR A 81 -2.59 11.49 1.28
N GLN A 82 -3.33 11.03 2.29
CA GLN A 82 -4.15 11.85 3.15
C GLN A 82 -3.81 11.49 4.60
N THR A 83 -3.43 12.49 5.40
CA THR A 83 -3.14 12.25 6.82
C THR A 83 -4.41 11.78 7.53
N VAL A 84 -4.29 10.72 8.32
CA VAL A 84 -5.39 10.18 9.12
C VAL A 84 -4.88 9.83 10.50
N GLN A 85 -5.81 9.61 11.44
CA GLN A 85 -5.46 8.99 12.71
C GLN A 85 -5.28 7.48 12.52
N GLN A 86 -4.44 6.89 13.32
CA GLN A 86 -4.16 5.44 13.23
C GLN A 86 -5.47 4.64 13.23
N GLY A 87 -5.64 3.80 12.23
CA GLY A 87 -6.77 2.90 12.09
C GLY A 87 -7.99 3.50 11.40
N THR A 88 -8.09 4.84 11.31
CA THR A 88 -9.27 5.46 10.67
C THR A 88 -9.31 5.23 9.16
N GLY A 89 -8.15 5.17 8.53
CA GLY A 89 -8.08 4.85 7.10
C GLY A 89 -8.63 3.45 6.82
N TRP A 90 -8.19 2.46 7.58
CA TRP A 90 -8.70 1.10 7.43
C TRP A 90 -10.21 1.01 7.66
N ARG A 91 -10.74 1.76 8.63
CA ARG A 91 -12.19 1.77 8.87
C ARG A 91 -12.96 2.35 7.69
N GLN A 92 -12.40 3.37 7.03
CA GLN A 92 -13.06 3.98 5.87
C GLN A 92 -13.18 3.04 4.68
N ILE A 93 -12.27 2.08 4.56
CA ILE A 93 -12.20 1.19 3.40
C ILE A 93 -12.54 -0.26 3.73
N SER A 94 -13.02 -0.54 4.94
CA SER A 94 -13.24 -1.91 5.41
C SER A 94 -14.29 -2.69 4.58
N ASP A 95 -15.22 -1.98 3.94
CA ASP A 95 -16.27 -2.62 3.13
C ASP A 95 -15.84 -2.91 1.70
N LEU A 96 -14.68 -2.45 1.29
CA LEU A 96 -14.19 -2.67 -0.07
C LEU A 96 -13.57 -4.06 -0.21
N PRO A 97 -13.64 -4.66 -1.42
CA PRO A 97 -12.96 -5.93 -1.66
C PRO A 97 -11.44 -5.77 -1.55
N ARG A 98 -10.77 -6.85 -1.24
CA ARG A 98 -9.32 -6.86 -1.16
C ARG A 98 -8.69 -6.78 -2.55
N LEU A 99 -7.59 -6.05 -2.67
CA LEU A 99 -6.82 -6.00 -3.91
C LEU A 99 -6.26 -7.38 -4.26
N PHE A 100 -5.81 -8.11 -3.24
CA PHE A 100 -5.25 -9.46 -3.38
C PHE A 100 -6.04 -10.44 -2.52
N PRO A 101 -7.20 -10.95 -3.01
CA PRO A 101 -8.05 -11.81 -2.17
C PRO A 101 -7.37 -13.10 -1.70
N GLU A 102 -6.34 -13.58 -2.44
CA GLU A 102 -5.63 -14.81 -2.10
C GLU A 102 -4.59 -14.64 -1.00
N LEU A 103 -4.26 -13.42 -0.60
CA LEU A 103 -3.22 -13.17 0.41
C LEU A 103 -3.73 -13.05 1.83
#